data_8f9f7e2c97de70f801ac50d0ed5dae96
#
_entry.id   8f9f7e2c97de70f801ac50d0ed5dae96
#
_cell.length_a   1.000
_cell.length_b   1.000
_cell.length_c   1.000
_cell.angle_alpha   90.00
_cell.angle_beta   90.00
_cell.angle_gamma   90.00
#
_symmetry.space_group_name_H-M   'P 1'
#
loop_
_entity.id
_entity.type
_entity.pdbx_description
1 polymer ?
#
loop_
_entity_poly.entity_id
_entity_poly.type
_entity_poly.pdbx_seq_one_letter_code
_entity_poly.pdbx_strand_id
1 'polypeptide(L)'
;MKARKAMALAMTAAMVGGLMTVPVMAEENAELLPGGGSKIIYCITPSTSNPFFNTEQVIAKEKAEELGYEVKCASHDDDAATQLELFEAAINDGAAAIICDNAGADASIEAVQKAYDAGIPTFLIDREINQSGLAVAQIVADNAQGAAAIAEVWVEAMNYEGKYAELLGLESDTNCQVRSDNYHSVIDEYEDLEMVAQQSANWDQTEGQSKAETILQQYPDITAIVCGNDTMACGAAAAVAAANLDHDVYIIGVDGSNDMRDNIKDGKALATALQQIDKITRNAVTQANDYLTNGTTGLEEKQLVDLSLIHISEPTRHSLIS
;
A
#
# COMPACT_ATOMS: atom_id res chain seq x y z
N MET A 1 -75.74 28.00 -8.20
CA MET A 1 -77.09 27.48 -8.17
C MET A 1 -77.12 26.02 -7.73
N LYS A 2 -77.72 25.78 -6.56
CA LYS A 2 -78.57 24.61 -6.13
C LYS A 2 -77.90 23.24 -6.33
N ALA A 3 -77.44 22.50 -5.31
CA ALA A 3 -78.15 21.84 -4.22
C ALA A 3 -79.01 20.62 -4.66
N ARG A 4 -78.69 19.46 -4.08
CA ARG A 4 -79.50 18.57 -3.22
C ARG A 4 -78.86 17.15 -3.24
N LYS A 5 -78.32 16.64 -2.14
CA LYS A 5 -78.93 15.83 -1.08
C LYS A 5 -79.83 14.70 -1.60
N ALA A 6 -79.45 13.47 -1.31
CA ALA A 6 -80.33 12.45 -0.77
C ALA A 6 -79.56 11.33 -0.08
N MET A 7 -80.08 10.99 1.05
CA MET A 7 -79.64 10.08 2.12
C MET A 7 -80.60 8.87 2.07
N ALA A 8 -80.11 7.66 2.29
CA ALA A 8 -80.82 6.49 2.81
C ALA A 8 -79.85 5.44 3.21
N LEU A 9 -79.60 5.15 4.38
CA LEU A 9 -80.23 4.47 5.54
C LEU A 9 -80.29 2.94 5.34
N ALA A 10 -79.43 2.26 6.07
CA ALA A 10 -79.46 1.09 6.91
C ALA A 10 -79.92 -0.30 6.34
N MET A 11 -79.08 -1.33 6.62
CA MET A 11 -79.46 -2.32 7.63
C MET A 11 -78.32 -3.29 7.96
N THR A 12 -78.20 -3.50 9.26
CA THR A 12 -77.35 -4.41 10.01
C THR A 12 -77.51 -5.88 9.61
N ALA A 13 -76.38 -6.61 9.57
CA ALA A 13 -76.35 -8.02 9.96
C ALA A 13 -75.00 -8.32 10.64
N ALA A 14 -75.06 -8.60 11.92
CA ALA A 14 -73.92 -9.05 12.71
C ALA A 14 -73.56 -10.50 12.33
N MET A 15 -72.33 -10.75 11.92
CA MET A 15 -71.70 -12.06 12.01
C MET A 15 -70.38 -11.91 12.79
N VAL A 16 -70.38 -12.50 13.96
CA VAL A 16 -69.21 -12.73 14.80
C VAL A 16 -68.35 -13.77 14.11
N GLY A 17 -67.28 -13.35 13.49
CA GLY A 17 -66.24 -14.20 13.01
C GLY A 17 -64.88 -13.65 13.60
N GLY A 18 -64.36 -14.42 14.54
CA GLY A 18 -63.03 -14.05 15.15
C GLY A 18 -61.93 -13.95 14.11
N LEU A 19 -61.52 -12.74 13.80
CA LEU A 19 -60.27 -12.50 13.11
C LEU A 19 -59.17 -12.61 14.14
N MET A 20 -58.42 -13.71 14.10
CA MET A 20 -57.05 -13.71 14.61
C MET A 20 -56.23 -12.67 13.82
N THR A 21 -55.94 -11.55 14.42
CA THR A 21 -54.94 -10.63 13.92
C THR A 21 -53.59 -11.29 14.09
N VAL A 22 -53.08 -11.88 13.02
CA VAL A 22 -51.67 -12.17 12.91
C VAL A 22 -50.98 -10.79 12.90
N PRO A 23 -50.06 -10.50 13.84
CA PRO A 23 -49.25 -9.29 13.71
C PRO A 23 -48.44 -9.44 12.42
N VAL A 24 -48.72 -8.63 11.41
CA VAL A 24 -47.80 -8.36 10.35
C VAL A 24 -46.62 -7.68 11.05
N MET A 25 -45.56 -8.45 11.34
CA MET A 25 -44.26 -7.89 11.63
C MET A 25 -43.97 -7.03 10.40
N ALA A 26 -43.91 -5.72 10.60
CA ALA A 26 -43.25 -4.83 9.66
C ALA A 26 -41.82 -5.39 9.57
N GLU A 27 -41.47 -5.96 8.44
CA GLU A 27 -40.04 -6.06 8.06
C GLU A 27 -39.56 -4.61 8.10
N GLU A 28 -38.86 -4.25 9.17
CA GLU A 28 -37.95 -3.12 9.13
C GLU A 28 -37.08 -3.39 7.91
N ASN A 29 -37.18 -2.53 6.91
CA ASN A 29 -36.18 -2.42 5.88
C ASN A 29 -34.88 -2.05 6.61
N ALA A 30 -34.18 -3.06 7.08
CA ALA A 30 -32.77 -2.90 7.41
C ALA A 30 -32.13 -2.47 6.10
N GLU A 31 -31.75 -1.21 6.00
CA GLU A 31 -30.84 -0.76 4.95
C GLU A 31 -29.70 -1.76 4.96
N LEU A 32 -29.54 -2.51 3.86
CA LEU A 32 -28.44 -3.46 3.72
C LEU A 32 -27.16 -2.66 3.86
N LEU A 33 -26.41 -2.94 4.92
CA LEU A 33 -25.07 -2.36 5.09
C LEU A 33 -24.22 -2.71 3.88
N PRO A 34 -23.25 -1.86 3.50
CA PRO A 34 -22.29 -2.17 2.45
C PRO A 34 -21.72 -3.58 2.66
N GLY A 35 -21.54 -4.34 1.59
CA GLY A 35 -21.05 -5.74 1.67
C GLY A 35 -22.10 -6.79 1.97
N GLY A 36 -23.43 -6.42 2.00
CA GLY A 36 -24.54 -7.39 2.03
C GLY A 36 -24.57 -8.40 3.18
N GLY A 37 -23.89 -8.13 4.30
CA GLY A 37 -23.77 -9.04 5.45
C GLY A 37 -22.78 -10.20 5.24
N SER A 38 -22.00 -10.22 4.16
CA SER A 38 -20.90 -11.14 3.94
C SER A 38 -19.82 -11.03 5.04
N LYS A 39 -19.11 -12.12 5.26
CA LYS A 39 -17.98 -12.19 6.20
C LYS A 39 -16.64 -12.46 5.51
N ILE A 40 -16.59 -12.34 4.19
CA ILE A 40 -15.37 -12.60 3.41
C ILE A 40 -14.70 -11.26 3.09
N ILE A 41 -13.43 -11.10 3.47
CA ILE A 41 -12.57 -10.01 3.02
C ILE A 41 -11.51 -10.59 2.07
N TYR A 42 -11.34 -9.96 0.92
CA TYR A 42 -10.22 -10.24 0.03
C TYR A 42 -9.03 -9.34 0.40
N CYS A 43 -7.83 -9.94 0.46
CA CYS A 43 -6.56 -9.22 0.55
C CYS A 43 -5.75 -9.53 -0.71
N ILE A 44 -5.59 -8.54 -1.57
CA ILE A 44 -4.97 -8.68 -2.90
C ILE A 44 -3.72 -7.80 -2.93
N THR A 45 -2.56 -8.40 -3.20
CA THR A 45 -1.26 -7.70 -3.16
C THR A 45 -0.39 -8.09 -4.35
N PRO A 46 0.75 -7.43 -4.58
CA PRO A 46 1.81 -7.93 -5.45
C PRO A 46 2.35 -9.29 -5.01
N SER A 47 3.47 -9.72 -5.61
CA SER A 47 4.05 -11.04 -5.34
C SER A 47 4.54 -11.19 -3.89
N THR A 48 4.10 -12.26 -3.21
CA THR A 48 4.56 -12.59 -1.86
C THR A 48 6.01 -13.09 -1.81
N SER A 49 6.69 -13.22 -2.94
CA SER A 49 8.15 -13.40 -2.99
C SER A 49 8.90 -12.19 -2.41
N ASN A 50 8.32 -10.99 -2.49
CA ASN A 50 8.80 -9.83 -1.76
C ASN A 50 8.25 -9.88 -0.31
N PRO A 51 9.12 -9.87 0.72
CA PRO A 51 8.72 -9.95 2.12
C PRO A 51 7.77 -8.83 2.57
N PHE A 52 7.82 -7.66 1.92
CA PHE A 52 6.94 -6.53 2.22
C PHE A 52 5.47 -6.93 1.97
N PHE A 53 5.15 -7.37 0.76
CA PHE A 53 3.77 -7.74 0.38
C PHE A 53 3.27 -9.00 1.09
N ASN A 54 4.18 -9.95 1.38
CA ASN A 54 3.82 -11.09 2.25
C ASN A 54 3.41 -10.62 3.65
N THR A 55 4.09 -9.62 4.20
CA THR A 55 3.78 -9.07 5.52
C THR A 55 2.41 -8.39 5.53
N GLU A 56 2.03 -7.68 4.45
CA GLU A 56 0.69 -7.12 4.31
C GLU A 56 -0.40 -8.18 4.40
N GLN A 57 -0.28 -9.27 3.62
CA GLN A 57 -1.26 -10.35 3.65
C GLN A 57 -1.38 -10.98 5.04
N VAL A 58 -0.25 -11.21 5.72
CA VAL A 58 -0.25 -11.77 7.08
C VAL A 58 -0.98 -10.85 8.05
N ILE A 59 -0.64 -9.56 8.07
CA ILE A 59 -1.24 -8.57 8.97
C ILE A 59 -2.74 -8.37 8.66
N ALA A 60 -3.10 -8.26 7.37
CA ALA A 60 -4.50 -8.11 6.96
C ALA A 60 -5.33 -9.30 7.42
N LYS A 61 -4.81 -10.53 7.21
CA LYS A 61 -5.46 -11.76 7.62
C LYS A 61 -5.64 -11.82 9.14
N GLU A 62 -4.56 -11.63 9.91
CA GLU A 62 -4.63 -11.64 11.37
C GLU A 62 -5.68 -10.65 11.89
N LYS A 63 -5.64 -9.40 11.39
CA LYS A 63 -6.55 -8.35 11.86
C LYS A 63 -8.00 -8.60 11.48
N ALA A 64 -8.26 -9.11 10.28
CA ALA A 64 -9.61 -9.41 9.83
C ALA A 64 -10.20 -10.64 10.57
N GLU A 65 -9.39 -11.68 10.82
CA GLU A 65 -9.81 -12.83 11.63
C GLU A 65 -10.11 -12.45 13.08
N GLU A 66 -9.33 -11.53 13.69
CA GLU A 66 -9.64 -10.94 15.01
C GLU A 66 -11.02 -10.28 15.05
N LEU A 67 -11.46 -9.69 13.93
CA LEU A 67 -12.76 -9.03 13.79
C LEU A 67 -13.90 -9.99 13.34
N GLY A 68 -13.59 -11.27 13.16
CA GLY A 68 -14.55 -12.32 12.82
C GLY A 68 -14.86 -12.45 11.34
N TYR A 69 -13.96 -12.01 10.46
CA TYR A 69 -14.03 -12.21 9.02
C TYR A 69 -13.26 -13.44 8.56
N GLU A 70 -13.69 -14.05 7.47
CA GLU A 70 -12.90 -14.99 6.67
C GLU A 70 -12.03 -14.19 5.69
N VAL A 71 -10.76 -14.56 5.51
CA VAL A 71 -9.86 -13.84 4.60
C VAL A 71 -9.39 -14.71 3.47
N LYS A 72 -9.50 -14.19 2.25
CA LYS A 72 -8.93 -14.78 1.04
C LYS A 72 -7.78 -13.90 0.55
N CYS A 73 -6.55 -14.40 0.70
CA CYS A 73 -5.36 -13.74 0.19
C CYS A 73 -5.03 -14.22 -1.22
N ALA A 74 -4.64 -13.30 -2.10
CA ALA A 74 -4.21 -13.58 -3.46
C ALA A 74 -3.16 -12.57 -3.91
N SER A 75 -2.36 -12.95 -4.91
CA SER A 75 -1.33 -12.07 -5.50
C SER A 75 -1.59 -11.87 -6.98
N HIS A 76 -1.40 -10.63 -7.44
CA HIS A 76 -1.52 -10.25 -8.86
C HIS A 76 -0.16 -10.17 -9.57
N ASP A 77 0.96 -10.33 -8.84
CA ASP A 77 2.33 -10.33 -9.40
C ASP A 77 2.61 -9.09 -10.30
N ASP A 78 2.11 -7.91 -9.90
CA ASP A 78 2.15 -6.63 -10.63
C ASP A 78 1.47 -6.67 -12.02
N ASP A 79 0.61 -7.67 -12.28
CA ASP A 79 -0.18 -7.79 -13.50
C ASP A 79 -1.61 -7.26 -13.29
N ALA A 80 -1.95 -6.18 -14.00
CA ALA A 80 -3.26 -5.52 -13.88
C ALA A 80 -4.42 -6.40 -14.38
N ALA A 81 -4.19 -7.28 -15.34
CA ALA A 81 -5.22 -8.20 -15.82
C ALA A 81 -5.52 -9.28 -14.78
N THR A 82 -4.49 -9.83 -14.16
CA THR A 82 -4.63 -10.75 -13.03
C THR A 82 -5.33 -10.08 -11.86
N GLN A 83 -4.98 -8.82 -11.52
CA GLN A 83 -5.69 -8.07 -10.49
C GLN A 83 -7.18 -7.92 -10.81
N LEU A 84 -7.52 -7.59 -12.06
CA LEU A 84 -8.91 -7.46 -12.46
C LEU A 84 -9.69 -8.77 -12.28
N GLU A 85 -9.10 -9.92 -12.66
CA GLU A 85 -9.69 -11.25 -12.45
C GLU A 85 -9.91 -11.55 -10.96
N LEU A 86 -8.98 -11.14 -10.08
CA LEU A 86 -9.10 -11.31 -8.64
C LEU A 86 -10.21 -10.43 -8.05
N PHE A 87 -10.39 -9.20 -8.55
CA PHE A 87 -11.52 -8.34 -8.17
C PHE A 87 -12.85 -8.94 -8.63
N GLU A 88 -12.94 -9.46 -9.86
CA GLU A 88 -14.12 -10.16 -10.34
C GLU A 88 -14.44 -11.42 -9.51
N ALA A 89 -13.41 -12.16 -9.09
CA ALA A 89 -13.60 -13.29 -8.18
C ALA A 89 -14.13 -12.82 -6.82
N ALA A 90 -13.61 -11.74 -6.25
CA ALA A 90 -14.11 -11.17 -5.01
C ALA A 90 -15.57 -10.71 -5.13
N ILE A 91 -15.96 -10.10 -6.25
CA ILE A 91 -17.33 -9.69 -6.55
C ILE A 91 -18.25 -10.92 -6.64
N ASN A 92 -17.84 -11.95 -7.39
CA ASN A 92 -18.61 -13.18 -7.56
C ASN A 92 -18.81 -13.96 -6.25
N ASP A 93 -17.82 -13.93 -5.36
CA ASP A 93 -17.89 -14.55 -4.02
C ASP A 93 -18.72 -13.71 -3.03
N GLY A 94 -19.17 -12.52 -3.44
CA GLY A 94 -19.89 -11.60 -2.57
C GLY A 94 -19.03 -11.12 -1.40
N ALA A 95 -17.80 -10.71 -1.66
CA ALA A 95 -16.90 -10.20 -0.63
C ALA A 95 -17.53 -9.01 0.11
N ALA A 96 -17.30 -8.92 1.43
CA ALA A 96 -17.73 -7.78 2.23
C ALA A 96 -16.89 -6.54 1.92
N ALA A 97 -15.59 -6.72 1.70
CA ALA A 97 -14.65 -5.67 1.36
C ALA A 97 -13.42 -6.25 0.63
N ILE A 98 -12.70 -5.38 -0.04
CA ILE A 98 -11.40 -5.68 -0.67
C ILE A 98 -10.34 -4.77 -0.05
N ILE A 99 -9.27 -5.35 0.49
CA ILE A 99 -8.03 -4.67 0.86
C ILE A 99 -7.04 -4.93 -0.28
N CYS A 100 -6.49 -3.89 -0.88
CA CYS A 100 -5.64 -4.07 -2.05
C CYS A 100 -4.43 -3.14 -2.03
N ASP A 101 -3.25 -3.74 -2.20
CA ASP A 101 -2.07 -3.06 -2.71
C ASP A 101 -2.06 -3.30 -4.23
N ASN A 102 -2.22 -2.24 -5.02
CA ASN A 102 -2.65 -2.34 -6.42
C ASN A 102 -1.50 -2.58 -7.42
N ALA A 103 -1.84 -3.07 -8.63
CA ALA A 103 -0.89 -3.41 -9.69
C ALA A 103 -0.38 -2.20 -10.51
N GLY A 104 -0.86 -0.99 -10.20
CA GLY A 104 -0.45 0.25 -10.87
C GLY A 104 -1.53 1.31 -10.80
N ALA A 105 -1.12 2.56 -10.66
CA ALA A 105 -1.98 3.67 -10.30
C ALA A 105 -3.13 3.93 -11.30
N ASP A 106 -2.85 3.85 -12.59
CA ASP A 106 -3.86 4.02 -13.65
C ASP A 106 -4.52 2.69 -14.03
N ALA A 107 -3.73 1.62 -14.12
CA ALA A 107 -4.19 0.32 -14.59
C ALA A 107 -5.19 -0.34 -13.62
N SER A 108 -5.18 0.02 -12.34
CA SER A 108 -6.05 -0.55 -11.33
C SER A 108 -7.40 0.17 -11.19
N ILE A 109 -7.59 1.32 -11.85
CA ILE A 109 -8.84 2.10 -11.75
C ILE A 109 -10.05 1.25 -12.18
N GLU A 110 -9.93 0.48 -13.27
CA GLU A 110 -11.03 -0.36 -13.76
C GLU A 110 -11.45 -1.41 -12.73
N ALA A 111 -10.51 -2.06 -12.07
CA ALA A 111 -10.79 -3.08 -11.06
C ALA A 111 -11.53 -2.48 -9.85
N VAL A 112 -11.05 -1.34 -9.36
CA VAL A 112 -11.68 -0.61 -8.23
C VAL A 112 -13.07 -0.10 -8.62
N GLN A 113 -13.25 0.41 -9.86
CA GLN A 113 -14.55 0.84 -10.38
C GLN A 113 -15.56 -0.31 -10.41
N LYS A 114 -15.15 -1.51 -10.86
CA LYS A 114 -16.03 -2.68 -10.88
C LYS A 114 -16.48 -3.08 -9.46
N ALA A 115 -15.59 -3.03 -8.47
CA ALA A 115 -15.95 -3.28 -7.08
C ALA A 115 -16.91 -2.21 -6.55
N TYR A 116 -16.65 -0.93 -6.86
CA TYR A 116 -17.53 0.19 -6.52
C TYR A 116 -18.94 0.00 -7.11
N ASP A 117 -19.03 -0.32 -8.41
CA ASP A 117 -20.33 -0.54 -9.10
C ASP A 117 -21.09 -1.75 -8.55
N ALA A 118 -20.36 -2.75 -8.02
CA ALA A 118 -20.94 -3.92 -7.34
C ALA A 118 -21.30 -3.66 -5.87
N GLY A 119 -21.02 -2.46 -5.34
CA GLY A 119 -21.28 -2.09 -3.94
C GLY A 119 -20.30 -2.72 -2.95
N ILE A 120 -19.14 -3.17 -3.39
CA ILE A 120 -18.09 -3.74 -2.54
C ILE A 120 -17.04 -2.67 -2.24
N PRO A 121 -16.93 -2.21 -0.97
CA PRO A 121 -15.97 -1.19 -0.58
C PRO A 121 -14.53 -1.69 -0.74
N THR A 122 -13.68 -0.86 -1.33
CA THR A 122 -12.25 -1.12 -1.52
C THR A 122 -11.43 -0.18 -0.65
N PHE A 123 -10.42 -0.72 -0.01
CA PHE A 123 -9.44 -0.02 0.81
C PHE A 123 -8.06 -0.28 0.21
N LEU A 124 -7.43 0.76 -0.32
CA LEU A 124 -6.09 0.67 -0.89
C LEU A 124 -5.04 0.89 0.19
N ILE A 125 -3.99 0.10 0.14
CA ILE A 125 -2.83 0.17 1.04
C ILE A 125 -1.56 0.29 0.22
N ASP A 126 -0.54 0.92 0.79
CA ASP A 126 0.78 1.17 0.19
C ASP A 126 0.74 1.97 -1.11
N ARG A 127 0.02 1.52 -2.12
CA ARG A 127 -0.10 2.16 -3.44
C ARG A 127 -1.49 2.79 -3.63
N GLU A 128 -1.50 4.01 -4.15
CA GLU A 128 -2.74 4.70 -4.51
C GLU A 128 -3.09 4.53 -6.00
N ILE A 129 -4.33 4.82 -6.36
CA ILE A 129 -4.76 4.99 -7.76
C ILE A 129 -4.91 6.46 -8.11
N ASN A 130 -4.71 6.81 -9.38
CA ASN A 130 -4.83 8.18 -9.90
C ASN A 130 -6.29 8.65 -10.04
N GLN A 131 -7.18 8.12 -9.20
CA GLN A 131 -8.58 8.53 -9.17
C GLN A 131 -9.11 8.50 -7.74
N SER A 132 -9.76 9.60 -7.34
CA SER A 132 -10.47 9.70 -6.07
C SER A 132 -11.96 9.38 -6.22
N GLY A 133 -12.62 9.04 -5.11
CA GLY A 133 -14.06 8.79 -5.04
C GLY A 133 -14.49 7.39 -5.42
N LEU A 134 -13.57 6.47 -5.66
CA LEU A 134 -13.85 5.05 -5.93
C LEU A 134 -13.52 4.16 -4.73
N ALA A 135 -12.34 4.35 -4.15
CA ALA A 135 -11.95 3.65 -2.93
C ALA A 135 -12.54 4.37 -1.70
N VAL A 136 -12.86 3.61 -0.66
CA VAL A 136 -13.29 4.17 0.64
C VAL A 136 -12.10 4.80 1.36
N ALA A 137 -10.93 4.20 1.22
CA ALA A 137 -9.67 4.74 1.74
C ALA A 137 -8.49 4.36 0.85
N GLN A 138 -7.50 5.25 0.80
CA GLN A 138 -6.18 5.07 0.21
C GLN A 138 -5.14 5.43 1.28
N ILE A 139 -4.63 4.41 1.98
CA ILE A 139 -3.76 4.58 3.15
C ILE A 139 -2.34 4.25 2.72
N VAL A 140 -1.54 5.27 2.54
CA VAL A 140 -0.18 5.18 1.99
C VAL A 140 0.85 5.77 2.94
N ALA A 141 2.10 5.37 2.78
CA ALA A 141 3.20 6.00 3.49
C ALA A 141 3.42 7.44 2.98
N ASP A 142 3.84 8.37 3.84
CA ASP A 142 4.33 9.67 3.40
C ASP A 142 5.72 9.52 2.77
N ASN A 143 5.73 8.96 1.55
CA ASN A 143 6.93 8.67 0.79
C ASN A 143 7.76 9.92 0.50
N ALA A 144 7.12 11.07 0.33
CA ALA A 144 7.81 12.33 0.11
C ALA A 144 8.65 12.71 1.35
N GLN A 145 8.03 12.66 2.53
CA GLN A 145 8.70 12.93 3.81
C GLN A 145 9.84 11.94 4.06
N GLY A 146 9.59 10.63 3.86
CA GLY A 146 10.59 9.59 4.11
C GLY A 146 11.79 9.66 3.17
N ALA A 147 11.56 9.88 1.87
CA ALA A 147 12.61 9.99 0.86
C ALA A 147 13.48 11.24 1.08
N ALA A 148 12.88 12.41 1.32
CA ALA A 148 13.65 13.62 1.63
C ALA A 148 14.49 13.44 2.90
N ALA A 149 13.90 12.91 3.97
CA ALA A 149 14.61 12.75 5.24
C ALA A 149 15.79 11.76 5.16
N ILE A 150 15.67 10.67 4.38
CA ILE A 150 16.78 9.73 4.23
C ILE A 150 17.85 10.26 3.25
N ALA A 151 17.45 11.06 2.26
CA ALA A 151 18.40 11.74 1.37
C ALA A 151 19.30 12.72 2.14
N GLU A 152 18.77 13.45 3.13
CA GLU A 152 19.58 14.31 4.00
C GLU A 152 20.67 13.52 4.74
N VAL A 153 20.31 12.36 5.33
CA VAL A 153 21.28 11.47 6.00
C VAL A 153 22.33 10.96 5.03
N TRP A 154 21.92 10.62 3.81
CA TRP A 154 22.81 10.12 2.78
C TRP A 154 23.78 11.19 2.26
N VAL A 155 23.30 12.40 1.97
CA VAL A 155 24.11 13.54 1.52
C VAL A 155 25.17 13.91 2.55
N GLU A 156 24.81 13.92 3.85
CA GLU A 156 25.78 14.15 4.94
C GLU A 156 26.84 13.05 4.99
N ALA A 157 26.47 11.78 4.85
CA ALA A 157 27.41 10.66 4.84
C ALA A 157 28.35 10.68 3.63
N MET A 158 27.89 11.21 2.50
CA MET A 158 28.69 11.45 1.29
C MET A 158 29.63 12.65 1.40
N ASN A 159 29.56 13.41 2.49
CA ASN A 159 30.27 14.68 2.65
C ASN A 159 30.02 15.65 1.49
N TYR A 160 28.78 15.62 0.95
CA TYR A 160 28.25 16.52 -0.10
C TYR A 160 28.94 16.42 -1.45
N GLU A 161 29.69 15.35 -1.74
CA GLU A 161 30.40 15.13 -3.01
C GLU A 161 30.45 13.65 -3.40
N GLY A 162 30.61 13.35 -4.68
CA GLY A 162 30.83 12.01 -5.20
C GLY A 162 29.90 11.60 -6.32
N LYS A 163 30.11 10.36 -6.82
CA LYS A 163 29.29 9.80 -7.89
C LYS A 163 28.30 8.80 -7.33
N TYR A 164 27.07 8.88 -7.79
CA TYR A 164 26.01 7.96 -7.37
C TYR A 164 25.19 7.43 -8.54
N ALA A 165 24.51 6.32 -8.30
CA ALA A 165 23.45 5.81 -9.17
C ALA A 165 22.13 5.71 -8.41
N GLU A 166 21.03 5.69 -9.15
CA GLU A 166 19.70 5.46 -8.62
C GLU A 166 19.09 4.20 -9.22
N LEU A 167 18.51 3.35 -8.34
CA LEU A 167 17.67 2.21 -8.73
C LEU A 167 16.21 2.55 -8.46
N LEU A 168 15.48 2.78 -9.53
CA LEU A 168 14.04 3.07 -9.50
C LEU A 168 13.23 1.79 -9.28
N GLY A 169 12.07 1.96 -8.68
CA GLY A 169 11.06 0.92 -8.56
C GLY A 169 10.27 0.68 -9.84
N LEU A 170 9.05 0.15 -9.68
CA LEU A 170 8.10 -0.06 -10.76
C LEU A 170 7.49 1.30 -11.17
N GLU A 171 7.68 1.71 -12.42
CA GLU A 171 7.26 3.04 -12.90
C GLU A 171 5.74 3.24 -12.95
N SER A 172 4.94 2.17 -12.96
CA SER A 172 3.47 2.24 -12.90
C SER A 172 2.94 2.49 -11.47
N ASP A 173 3.80 2.41 -10.46
CA ASP A 173 3.53 2.72 -9.06
C ASP A 173 3.95 4.16 -8.75
N THR A 174 3.03 4.97 -8.23
CA THR A 174 3.30 6.37 -7.89
C THR A 174 4.42 6.53 -6.87
N ASN A 175 4.62 5.55 -5.97
CA ASN A 175 5.70 5.56 -4.99
C ASN A 175 7.08 5.65 -5.63
N CYS A 176 7.26 5.06 -6.82
CA CYS A 176 8.51 5.13 -7.58
C CYS A 176 8.90 6.59 -7.86
N GLN A 177 8.00 7.34 -8.48
CA GLN A 177 8.26 8.74 -8.83
C GLN A 177 8.32 9.64 -7.60
N VAL A 178 7.42 9.45 -6.64
CA VAL A 178 7.39 10.26 -5.40
C VAL A 178 8.71 10.12 -4.62
N ARG A 179 9.24 8.90 -4.47
CA ARG A 179 10.53 8.70 -3.78
C ARG A 179 11.68 9.32 -4.56
N SER A 180 11.77 9.08 -5.87
CA SER A 180 12.81 9.66 -6.73
C SER A 180 12.79 11.19 -6.71
N ASP A 181 11.64 11.84 -6.94
CA ASP A 181 11.52 13.29 -6.91
C ASP A 181 11.97 13.89 -5.57
N ASN A 182 11.67 13.22 -4.46
CA ASN A 182 12.02 13.73 -3.15
C ASN A 182 13.46 13.40 -2.73
N TYR A 183 14.09 12.35 -3.26
CA TYR A 183 15.56 12.21 -3.21
C TYR A 183 16.22 13.37 -3.92
N HIS A 184 15.81 13.64 -5.16
CA HIS A 184 16.36 14.72 -5.98
C HIS A 184 16.08 16.11 -5.41
N SER A 185 14.95 16.33 -4.71
CA SER A 185 14.70 17.61 -4.03
C SER A 185 15.75 18.00 -3.00
N VAL A 186 16.50 17.01 -2.49
CA VAL A 186 17.61 17.21 -1.54
C VAL A 186 18.96 17.11 -2.25
N ILE A 187 19.17 16.05 -3.03
CA ILE A 187 20.46 15.74 -3.64
C ILE A 187 20.89 16.81 -4.64
N ASP A 188 19.96 17.30 -5.46
CA ASP A 188 20.24 18.27 -6.53
C ASP A 188 20.59 19.68 -6.02
N GLU A 189 20.50 19.91 -4.70
CA GLU A 189 21.01 21.15 -4.09
C GLU A 189 22.57 21.17 -4.04
N TYR A 190 23.23 20.04 -4.29
CA TYR A 190 24.69 19.86 -4.17
C TYR A 190 25.31 19.55 -5.53
N GLU A 191 25.96 20.56 -6.14
CA GLU A 191 26.56 20.46 -7.49
C GLU A 191 27.70 19.42 -7.60
N ASP A 192 28.31 19.03 -6.49
CA ASP A 192 29.41 18.05 -6.43
C ASP A 192 28.91 16.59 -6.27
N LEU A 193 27.61 16.36 -6.20
CA LEU A 193 26.96 15.05 -6.27
C LEU A 193 26.53 14.76 -7.71
N GLU A 194 27.23 13.84 -8.39
CA GLU A 194 27.02 13.50 -9.80
C GLU A 194 26.24 12.19 -9.95
N MET A 195 25.02 12.23 -10.49
CA MET A 195 24.29 11.02 -10.89
C MET A 195 24.86 10.47 -12.19
N VAL A 196 25.50 9.28 -12.15
CA VAL A 196 26.12 8.65 -13.32
C VAL A 196 25.22 7.64 -14.01
N ALA A 197 24.21 7.11 -13.32
CA ALA A 197 23.25 6.16 -13.88
C ALA A 197 21.93 6.18 -13.10
N GLN A 198 20.82 5.93 -13.81
CA GLN A 198 19.52 5.69 -13.24
C GLN A 198 18.89 4.51 -14.01
N GLN A 199 18.38 3.49 -13.32
CA GLN A 199 17.78 2.31 -13.94
C GLN A 199 16.63 1.77 -13.09
N SER A 200 15.55 1.34 -13.73
CA SER A 200 14.48 0.61 -13.03
C SER A 200 14.92 -0.82 -12.71
N ALA A 201 14.63 -1.25 -11.47
CA ALA A 201 14.81 -2.60 -10.99
C ALA A 201 13.52 -3.15 -10.32
N ASN A 202 12.38 -2.54 -10.63
CA ASN A 202 11.01 -3.04 -10.45
C ASN A 202 10.69 -3.58 -9.04
N TRP A 203 11.25 -2.99 -7.98
CA TRP A 203 11.15 -3.45 -6.58
C TRP A 203 11.75 -4.84 -6.31
N ASP A 204 12.49 -5.41 -7.27
CA ASP A 204 13.02 -6.79 -7.21
C ASP A 204 14.50 -6.84 -6.80
N GLN A 205 14.86 -7.79 -5.93
CA GLN A 205 16.22 -7.94 -5.42
C GLN A 205 17.21 -8.41 -6.48
N THR A 206 16.79 -9.35 -7.32
CA THR A 206 17.65 -9.93 -8.37
C THR A 206 17.92 -8.91 -9.46
N GLU A 207 16.90 -8.15 -9.85
CA GLU A 207 17.06 -7.04 -10.78
C GLU A 207 17.94 -5.94 -10.16
N GLY A 208 17.71 -5.58 -8.90
CA GLY A 208 18.55 -4.62 -8.17
C GLY A 208 20.01 -5.03 -8.17
N GLN A 209 20.31 -6.30 -7.87
CA GLN A 209 21.67 -6.83 -7.94
C GLN A 209 22.25 -6.74 -9.36
N SER A 210 21.54 -7.23 -10.37
CA SER A 210 22.00 -7.25 -11.77
C SER A 210 22.27 -5.85 -12.33
N LYS A 211 21.40 -4.88 -11.98
CA LYS A 211 21.59 -3.48 -12.39
C LYS A 211 22.81 -2.87 -11.67
N ALA A 212 22.95 -3.09 -10.37
CA ALA A 212 24.09 -2.62 -9.61
C ALA A 212 25.41 -3.22 -10.12
N GLU A 213 25.47 -4.53 -10.42
CA GLU A 213 26.65 -5.15 -11.04
C GLU A 213 27.05 -4.48 -12.36
N THR A 214 26.06 -4.16 -13.20
CA THR A 214 26.29 -3.47 -14.47
C THR A 214 26.83 -2.06 -14.26
N ILE A 215 26.25 -1.32 -13.30
CA ILE A 215 26.65 0.04 -12.97
C ILE A 215 28.08 0.06 -12.42
N LEU A 216 28.41 -0.85 -11.49
CA LEU A 216 29.74 -0.96 -10.90
C LEU A 216 30.84 -1.31 -11.92
N GLN A 217 30.50 -2.11 -12.94
CA GLN A 217 31.42 -2.39 -14.06
C GLN A 217 31.66 -1.17 -14.94
N GLN A 218 30.65 -0.36 -15.14
CA GLN A 218 30.71 0.83 -15.99
C GLN A 218 31.33 2.04 -15.27
N TYR A 219 31.05 2.16 -13.98
CA TYR A 219 31.48 3.26 -13.11
C TYR A 219 32.15 2.71 -11.84
N PRO A 220 33.38 2.19 -11.95
CA PRO A 220 34.08 1.55 -10.84
C PRO A 220 34.49 2.53 -9.71
N ASP A 221 34.37 3.82 -9.94
CA ASP A 221 34.61 4.91 -8.98
C ASP A 221 33.36 5.46 -8.31
N ILE A 222 32.21 4.78 -8.48
CA ILE A 222 30.95 5.16 -7.83
C ILE A 222 31.05 4.96 -6.32
N THR A 223 30.54 5.92 -5.57
CA THR A 223 30.62 5.94 -4.10
C THR A 223 29.26 5.76 -3.43
N ALA A 224 28.17 5.69 -4.21
CA ALA A 224 26.85 5.48 -3.63
C ALA A 224 25.81 4.92 -4.60
N ILE A 225 24.79 4.26 -4.02
CA ILE A 225 23.58 3.79 -4.75
C ILE A 225 22.35 4.14 -3.92
N VAL A 226 21.50 4.97 -4.49
CA VAL A 226 20.17 5.31 -3.93
C VAL A 226 19.15 4.33 -4.49
N CYS A 227 18.42 3.63 -3.62
CA CYS A 227 17.44 2.63 -4.04
C CYS A 227 16.03 3.04 -3.62
N GLY A 228 15.07 2.85 -4.52
CA GLY A 228 13.67 3.14 -4.24
C GLY A 228 13.08 2.28 -3.12
N ASN A 229 13.64 1.05 -2.89
CA ASN A 229 13.25 0.21 -1.75
C ASN A 229 14.41 -0.63 -1.20
N ASP A 230 14.18 -1.28 -0.06
CA ASP A 230 15.14 -2.14 0.63
C ASP A 230 15.48 -3.42 -0.14
N THR A 231 14.51 -3.98 -0.85
CA THR A 231 14.70 -5.21 -1.63
C THR A 231 15.76 -4.99 -2.71
N MET A 232 15.66 -3.89 -3.48
CA MET A 232 16.69 -3.49 -4.44
C MET A 232 18.01 -3.10 -3.76
N ALA A 233 17.95 -2.41 -2.59
CA ALA A 233 19.13 -2.02 -1.83
C ALA A 233 19.92 -3.25 -1.33
N CYS A 234 19.25 -4.30 -0.89
CA CYS A 234 19.88 -5.58 -0.51
C CYS A 234 20.55 -6.25 -1.73
N GLY A 235 19.95 -6.18 -2.91
CA GLY A 235 20.55 -6.60 -4.16
C GLY A 235 21.80 -5.80 -4.50
N ALA A 236 21.72 -4.47 -4.41
CA ALA A 236 22.89 -3.58 -4.63
C ALA A 236 24.00 -3.84 -3.64
N ALA A 237 23.69 -4.08 -2.35
CA ALA A 237 24.69 -4.41 -1.33
C ALA A 237 25.41 -5.74 -1.64
N ALA A 238 24.69 -6.73 -2.17
CA ALA A 238 25.30 -7.99 -2.61
C ALA A 238 26.23 -7.77 -3.82
N ALA A 239 25.84 -6.95 -4.79
CA ALA A 239 26.69 -6.58 -5.93
C ALA A 239 27.97 -5.86 -5.50
N VAL A 240 27.85 -4.87 -4.60
CA VAL A 240 29.02 -4.13 -4.04
C VAL A 240 29.94 -5.08 -3.30
N ALA A 241 29.42 -5.98 -2.46
CA ALA A 241 30.23 -6.97 -1.75
C ALA A 241 30.98 -7.92 -2.70
N ALA A 242 30.37 -8.29 -3.83
CA ALA A 242 31.00 -9.16 -4.84
C ALA A 242 32.07 -8.42 -5.67
N ALA A 243 31.93 -7.10 -5.86
CA ALA A 243 32.86 -6.29 -6.66
C ALA A 243 34.24 -6.10 -6.02
N ASN A 244 34.38 -6.31 -4.70
CA ASN A 244 35.63 -6.15 -3.94
C ASN A 244 36.33 -4.80 -4.22
N LEU A 245 35.55 -3.71 -4.11
CA LEU A 245 36.03 -2.36 -4.28
C LEU A 245 37.02 -1.98 -3.16
N ASP A 246 37.91 -1.03 -3.43
CA ASP A 246 38.88 -0.50 -2.47
C ASP A 246 38.37 0.72 -1.68
N HIS A 247 37.09 1.04 -1.85
CA HIS A 247 36.38 2.15 -1.21
C HIS A 247 34.97 1.74 -0.81
N ASP A 248 34.34 2.51 0.07
CA ASP A 248 32.98 2.31 0.52
C ASP A 248 31.94 2.79 -0.52
N VAL A 249 30.80 2.11 -0.57
CA VAL A 249 29.63 2.52 -1.36
C VAL A 249 28.45 2.69 -0.42
N TYR A 250 27.92 3.91 -0.32
CA TYR A 250 26.82 4.27 0.57
C TYR A 250 25.47 3.92 -0.06
N ILE A 251 24.78 2.93 0.52
CA ILE A 251 23.51 2.43 0.00
C ILE A 251 22.38 2.82 0.94
N ILE A 252 21.30 3.39 0.38
CA ILE A 252 20.04 3.64 1.11
C ILE A 252 18.86 2.96 0.43
N GLY A 253 17.80 2.72 1.21
CA GLY A 253 16.55 2.15 0.75
C GLY A 253 15.35 2.68 1.53
N VAL A 254 14.18 2.11 1.27
CA VAL A 254 12.93 2.38 1.98
C VAL A 254 12.29 1.02 2.28
N ASP A 255 11.61 0.87 3.36
CA ASP A 255 10.71 -0.15 3.91
C ASP A 255 11.06 -0.48 5.36
N GLY A 256 12.34 -0.44 5.75
CA GLY A 256 12.80 -0.84 7.09
C GLY A 256 12.81 -2.36 7.27
N SER A 257 13.08 -3.11 6.21
CA SER A 257 13.08 -4.57 6.20
C SER A 257 14.14 -5.15 7.15
N ASN A 258 13.94 -6.39 7.59
CA ASN A 258 14.90 -7.07 8.47
C ASN A 258 16.25 -7.27 7.77
N ASP A 259 16.24 -7.64 6.49
CA ASP A 259 17.46 -7.88 5.70
C ASP A 259 18.25 -6.57 5.53
N MET A 260 17.57 -5.44 5.30
CA MET A 260 18.23 -4.14 5.23
C MET A 260 18.79 -3.71 6.57
N ARG A 261 18.06 -3.94 7.68
CA ARG A 261 18.57 -3.68 9.04
C ARG A 261 19.82 -4.48 9.35
N ASP A 262 19.90 -5.73 8.89
CA ASP A 262 21.09 -6.55 9.05
C ASP A 262 22.23 -6.05 8.16
N ASN A 263 21.98 -5.64 6.93
CA ASN A 263 22.97 -4.97 6.09
C ASN A 263 23.49 -3.66 6.71
N ILE A 264 22.64 -2.88 7.35
CA ILE A 264 23.03 -1.66 8.06
C ILE A 264 23.94 -2.02 9.26
N LYS A 265 23.58 -3.00 10.08
CA LYS A 265 24.41 -3.48 11.22
C LYS A 265 25.77 -3.99 10.76
N ASP A 266 25.80 -4.69 9.64
CA ASP A 266 27.02 -5.24 9.03
C ASP A 266 27.85 -4.19 8.29
N GLY A 267 27.40 -2.95 8.20
CA GLY A 267 28.08 -1.87 7.48
C GLY A 267 28.03 -1.96 5.96
N LYS A 268 27.14 -2.79 5.40
CA LYS A 268 26.93 -2.99 3.97
C LYS A 268 25.96 -2.00 3.36
N ALA A 269 25.15 -1.34 4.18
CA ALA A 269 24.24 -0.28 3.82
C ALA A 269 24.28 0.84 4.86
N LEU A 270 23.85 2.04 4.49
CA LEU A 270 23.89 3.21 5.35
C LEU A 270 22.61 3.33 6.20
N ALA A 271 21.46 3.32 5.55
CA ALA A 271 20.20 3.64 6.19
C ALA A 271 18.99 3.14 5.38
N THR A 272 17.83 3.07 6.06
CA THR A 272 16.53 2.85 5.43
C THR A 272 15.45 3.72 6.08
N ALA A 273 14.47 4.17 5.29
CA ALA A 273 13.26 4.79 5.79
C ALA A 273 12.21 3.71 6.06
N LEU A 274 11.83 3.55 7.34
CA LEU A 274 10.88 2.53 7.78
C LEU A 274 9.46 2.91 7.45
N GLN A 275 8.80 2.16 6.60
CA GLN A 275 7.35 2.18 6.40
C GLN A 275 6.63 1.49 7.58
N GLN A 276 5.57 2.13 8.08
CA GLN A 276 4.76 1.57 9.17
C GLN A 276 3.67 0.62 8.63
N ILE A 277 4.09 -0.43 7.93
CA ILE A 277 3.22 -1.40 7.24
C ILE A 277 2.15 -2.01 8.18
N ASP A 278 2.51 -2.32 9.42
CA ASP A 278 1.56 -2.84 10.43
C ASP A 278 0.43 -1.82 10.68
N LYS A 279 0.78 -0.56 10.83
CA LYS A 279 -0.21 0.50 11.04
C LYS A 279 -1.10 0.74 9.82
N ILE A 280 -0.51 0.79 8.61
CA ILE A 280 -1.23 0.98 7.36
C ILE A 280 -2.25 -0.13 7.17
N THR A 281 -1.80 -1.38 7.21
CA THR A 281 -2.64 -2.55 6.93
C THR A 281 -3.72 -2.78 8.00
N ARG A 282 -3.38 -2.68 9.30
CA ARG A 282 -4.36 -2.80 10.38
C ARG A 282 -5.41 -1.70 10.34
N ASN A 283 -5.01 -0.47 9.98
CA ASN A 283 -5.95 0.63 9.81
C ASN A 283 -6.93 0.36 8.66
N ALA A 284 -6.46 -0.14 7.51
CA ALA A 284 -7.33 -0.46 6.39
C ALA A 284 -8.40 -1.50 6.77
N VAL A 285 -8.00 -2.59 7.44
CA VAL A 285 -8.94 -3.62 7.90
C VAL A 285 -9.88 -3.10 8.98
N THR A 286 -9.41 -2.24 9.90
CA THR A 286 -10.26 -1.62 10.92
C THR A 286 -11.28 -0.70 10.27
N GLN A 287 -10.86 0.13 9.32
CA GLN A 287 -11.76 1.02 8.58
C GLN A 287 -12.77 0.24 7.71
N ALA A 288 -12.36 -0.91 7.16
CA ALA A 288 -13.29 -1.80 6.47
C ALA A 288 -14.41 -2.29 7.41
N ASN A 289 -14.04 -2.75 8.61
CA ASN A 289 -15.03 -3.14 9.63
C ASN A 289 -15.94 -1.98 10.05
N ASP A 290 -15.36 -0.78 10.26
CA ASP A 290 -16.12 0.40 10.66
C ASP A 290 -17.10 0.82 9.55
N TYR A 291 -16.65 0.80 8.30
CA TYR A 291 -17.51 1.09 7.14
C TYR A 291 -18.63 0.09 6.98
N LEU A 292 -18.35 -1.21 7.11
CA LEU A 292 -19.34 -2.28 7.04
C LEU A 292 -20.34 -2.23 8.19
N THR A 293 -19.97 -1.66 9.33
CA THR A 293 -20.82 -1.58 10.52
C THR A 293 -21.62 -0.28 10.58
N ASN A 294 -21.03 0.84 10.18
CA ASN A 294 -21.55 2.19 10.39
C ASN A 294 -21.89 2.94 9.09
N GLY A 295 -21.52 2.39 7.92
CA GLY A 295 -21.67 3.05 6.61
C GLY A 295 -20.62 4.14 6.34
N THR A 296 -19.67 4.36 7.24
CA THR A 296 -18.62 5.38 7.11
C THR A 296 -17.41 5.03 7.95
N THR A 297 -16.21 5.47 7.52
CA THR A 297 -14.99 5.44 8.33
C THR A 297 -14.86 6.70 9.20
N GLY A 298 -15.55 7.79 8.84
CA GLY A 298 -15.39 9.12 9.45
C GLY A 298 -14.05 9.78 9.11
N LEU A 299 -13.28 9.23 8.17
CA LEU A 299 -11.96 9.70 7.76
C LEU A 299 -11.94 10.11 6.29
N GLU A 300 -10.94 10.90 5.90
CA GLU A 300 -10.69 11.24 4.50
C GLU A 300 -10.25 9.99 3.71
N GLU A 301 -10.52 9.98 2.40
CA GLU A 301 -10.13 8.89 1.51
C GLU A 301 -8.61 8.71 1.49
N LYS A 302 -7.86 9.79 1.22
CA LYS A 302 -6.39 9.75 1.21
C LYS A 302 -5.82 10.01 2.61
N GLN A 303 -5.00 9.07 3.07
CA GLN A 303 -4.39 9.11 4.40
C GLN A 303 -2.90 8.83 4.28
N LEU A 304 -2.09 9.72 4.86
CA LEU A 304 -0.63 9.58 4.89
C LEU A 304 -0.16 9.06 6.25
N VAL A 305 0.82 8.18 6.24
CA VAL A 305 1.47 7.63 7.44
C VAL A 305 2.97 7.93 7.37
N ASP A 306 3.46 8.73 8.31
CA ASP A 306 4.87 9.13 8.37
C ASP A 306 5.81 7.93 8.42
N LEU A 307 6.98 8.06 7.80
CA LEU A 307 8.09 7.11 7.90
C LEU A 307 9.03 7.51 9.04
N SER A 308 9.79 6.53 9.52
CA SER A 308 10.85 6.71 10.51
C SER A 308 12.19 6.27 9.91
N LEU A 309 13.30 6.87 10.35
CA LEU A 309 14.61 6.51 9.85
C LEU A 309 15.28 5.45 10.71
N ILE A 310 15.98 4.51 10.04
CA ILE A 310 16.88 3.52 10.66
C ILE A 310 18.25 3.70 10.03
N HIS A 311 19.24 4.08 10.83
CA HIS A 311 20.62 4.23 10.40
C HIS A 311 21.59 3.89 11.56
N ILE A 312 22.87 3.63 11.23
CA ILE A 312 23.89 3.52 12.26
C ILE A 312 24.27 4.94 12.71
N SER A 313 24.15 5.24 14.00
CA SER A 313 24.70 6.47 14.57
C SER A 313 26.24 6.40 14.61
N GLU A 314 26.90 7.48 14.23
CA GLU A 314 28.36 7.66 14.03
C GLU A 314 29.36 6.96 14.98
N PRO A 315 29.12 6.71 16.27
CA PRO A 315 30.16 6.12 17.15
C PRO A 315 30.56 4.69 16.78
N THR A 316 29.78 4.00 15.95
CA THR A 316 30.03 2.58 15.65
C THR A 316 30.88 2.35 14.41
N ARG A 317 30.97 3.31 13.49
CA ARG A 317 31.76 3.19 12.24
C ARG A 317 33.27 3.27 12.46
N HIS A 318 33.73 4.09 13.41
CA HIS A 318 35.14 4.22 13.71
C HIS A 318 35.77 3.09 14.54
N SER A 319 34.93 2.21 15.13
CA SER A 319 35.43 1.08 15.92
C SER A 319 35.64 -0.21 15.11
N LEU A 320 35.22 -0.26 13.85
CA LEU A 320 35.39 -1.44 12.98
C LEU A 320 36.59 -1.38 12.03
N ILE A 321 37.38 -0.28 12.07
CA ILE A 321 38.56 -0.06 11.23
C ILE A 321 39.88 -0.14 12.07
N SER A 322 39.86 -0.85 13.21
CA SER A 322 41.09 -1.09 14.00
C SER A 322 41.46 -2.55 14.04
#